data_a7f4fe66d8da9abb8e880b36d4899d9e
#
_entry.id   a7f4fe66d8da9abb8e880b36d4899d9e
#
_cell.length_a   1.000
_cell.length_b   1.000
_cell.length_c   1.000
_cell.angle_alpha   90.00
_cell.angle_beta   90.00
_cell.angle_gamma   90.00
#
_symmetry.space_group_name_H-M   'P 1'
#
loop_
_entity.id
_entity.type
_entity.pdbx_description
1 polymer ?
#
loop_
_entity_poly.entity_id
_entity_poly.type
_entity_poly.pdbx_seq_one_letter_code
_entity_poly.pdbx_strand_id
1 'polypeptide(L)'
;MKVYRQRNGINLARESVMKRLLLITAFAAASSLFGQVSLGIRIGPPPAPRVLRVRPVAPGPGYVWLDGYWYADGGHYRWHAGYWSRPPYEGAAWVGPRYEGGQFYAGYWNGPHGRVEHDHRWDRDHNRDYDRH
;
A
#
# COMPACT_ATOMS: atom_id res chain seq x y z
N MET A 1 10.06 57.63 -41.10
CA MET A 1 8.78 57.04 -40.71
C MET A 1 8.83 55.52 -40.92
N LYS A 2 9.56 54.78 -40.06
CA LYS A 2 9.63 53.30 -40.06
C LYS A 2 10.23 52.80 -38.74
N VAL A 3 9.54 52.92 -37.62
CA VAL A 3 10.02 52.35 -36.32
C VAL A 3 8.87 51.77 -35.46
N TYR A 4 7.71 51.43 -36.00
CA TYR A 4 6.58 51.01 -35.18
C TYR A 4 6.10 49.57 -35.37
N ARG A 5 6.89 48.64 -35.94
CA ARG A 5 6.39 47.30 -36.25
C ARG A 5 7.10 46.13 -35.52
N GLN A 6 8.04 46.39 -34.64
CA GLN A 6 8.75 45.29 -33.97
C GLN A 6 8.35 45.00 -32.50
N ARG A 7 7.54 45.84 -31.89
CA ARG A 7 7.17 45.64 -30.47
C ARG A 7 6.07 44.64 -30.22
N ASN A 8 5.19 44.38 -31.19
CA ASN A 8 4.04 43.50 -30.95
C ASN A 8 4.37 42.00 -31.12
N GLY A 9 5.40 41.62 -31.86
CA GLY A 9 5.79 40.22 -32.07
C GLY A 9 6.45 39.59 -30.82
N ILE A 10 7.20 40.39 -30.06
CA ILE A 10 7.94 39.93 -28.90
C ILE A 10 6.97 39.66 -27.72
N ASN A 11 5.92 40.44 -27.58
CA ASN A 11 4.94 40.28 -26.52
C ASN A 11 4.05 39.04 -26.72
N LEU A 12 3.63 38.79 -27.96
CA LEU A 12 2.84 37.59 -28.31
C LEU A 12 3.63 36.30 -28.14
N ALA A 13 4.94 36.31 -28.46
CA ALA A 13 5.80 35.14 -28.23
C ALA A 13 6.03 34.88 -26.75
N ARG A 14 6.19 35.91 -25.91
CA ARG A 14 6.35 35.77 -24.45
C ARG A 14 5.09 35.27 -23.77
N GLU A 15 3.91 35.73 -24.17
CA GLU A 15 2.64 35.24 -23.63
C GLU A 15 2.38 33.76 -23.97
N SER A 16 2.70 33.34 -25.18
CA SER A 16 2.52 31.94 -25.57
C SER A 16 3.48 31.00 -24.85
N VAL A 17 4.70 31.43 -24.58
CA VAL A 17 5.67 30.65 -23.79
C VAL A 17 5.26 30.58 -22.32
N MET A 18 4.80 31.68 -21.72
CA MET A 18 4.31 31.66 -20.34
C MET A 18 3.05 30.79 -20.17
N LYS A 19 2.12 30.84 -21.10
CA LYS A 19 0.93 29.96 -21.08
C LYS A 19 1.29 28.48 -21.21
N ARG A 20 2.30 28.14 -22.01
CA ARG A 20 2.81 26.77 -22.14
C ARG A 20 3.55 26.30 -20.88
N LEU A 21 4.34 27.17 -20.25
CA LEU A 21 5.02 26.90 -18.99
C LEU A 21 4.03 26.69 -17.83
N LEU A 22 2.97 27.50 -17.74
CA LEU A 22 1.90 27.36 -16.75
C LEU A 22 1.09 26.07 -16.92
N LEU A 23 0.86 25.63 -18.17
CA LEU A 23 0.20 24.35 -18.46
C LEU A 23 1.07 23.15 -18.06
N ILE A 24 2.38 23.22 -18.26
CA ILE A 24 3.32 22.13 -17.88
C ILE A 24 3.44 22.04 -16.37
N THR A 25 3.47 23.15 -15.63
CA THR A 25 3.50 23.13 -14.16
C THR A 25 2.19 22.65 -13.53
N ALA A 26 1.04 22.92 -14.15
CA ALA A 26 -0.24 22.39 -13.67
C ALA A 26 -0.37 20.87 -13.84
N PHE A 27 0.26 20.30 -14.90
CA PHE A 27 0.24 18.86 -15.14
C PHE A 27 1.19 18.09 -14.21
N ALA A 28 2.28 18.70 -13.77
CA ALA A 28 3.23 18.09 -12.82
C ALA A 28 2.68 18.03 -11.38
N ALA A 29 1.78 18.93 -11.01
CA ALA A 29 1.16 18.93 -9.67
C ALA A 29 0.03 17.89 -9.52
N ALA A 30 -0.52 17.37 -10.62
CA ALA A 30 -1.58 16.36 -10.59
C ALA A 30 -1.06 14.94 -10.33
N SER A 31 0.24 14.70 -10.41
CA SER A 31 0.84 13.35 -10.27
C SER A 31 1.02 12.90 -8.83
N SER A 32 0.82 13.75 -7.84
CA SER A 32 1.02 13.41 -6.43
C SER A 32 -0.26 12.94 -5.70
N LEU A 33 -1.39 12.82 -6.42
CA LEU A 33 -2.65 12.33 -5.86
C LEU A 33 -2.86 10.81 -6.06
N PHE A 34 -1.90 10.09 -6.64
CA PHE A 34 -1.89 8.62 -6.60
C PHE A 34 -1.30 8.11 -5.28
N GLY A 35 -1.66 8.76 -4.17
CA GLY A 35 -1.38 8.32 -2.84
C GLY A 35 -2.22 7.08 -2.52
N GLN A 36 -1.59 5.91 -2.55
CA GLN A 36 -1.99 4.70 -1.82
C GLN A 36 -3.44 4.26 -1.99
N VAL A 37 -3.80 3.84 -3.18
CA VAL A 37 -5.01 3.04 -3.37
C VAL A 37 -4.73 1.67 -2.77
N SER A 38 -5.18 1.44 -1.54
CA SER A 38 -5.37 0.08 -1.04
C SER A 38 -6.40 -0.58 -1.94
N LEU A 39 -5.96 -1.46 -2.82
CA LEU A 39 -6.86 -2.24 -3.65
C LEU A 39 -7.66 -3.17 -2.73
N GLY A 40 -8.88 -2.76 -2.40
CA GLY A 40 -9.83 -3.61 -1.71
C GLY A 40 -10.34 -4.67 -2.68
N ILE A 41 -10.23 -5.93 -2.30
CA ILE A 41 -10.80 -7.05 -3.04
C ILE A 41 -12.27 -7.19 -2.61
N ARG A 42 -13.20 -7.17 -3.57
CA ARG A 42 -14.61 -7.44 -3.29
C ARG A 42 -14.82 -8.94 -3.11
N ILE A 43 -14.94 -9.34 -1.88
CA ILE A 43 -15.18 -10.71 -1.43
C ILE A 43 -16.15 -10.63 -0.25
N GLY A 44 -16.94 -11.67 0.03
CA GLY A 44 -17.80 -11.70 1.20
C GLY A 44 -17.02 -11.50 2.53
N PRO A 45 -17.71 -11.37 3.67
CA PRO A 45 -17.02 -11.22 4.95
C PRO A 45 -16.16 -12.46 5.28
N PRO A 46 -15.00 -12.31 5.92
CA PRO A 46 -14.17 -13.41 6.34
C PRO A 46 -14.87 -14.22 7.43
N PRO A 47 -14.55 -15.51 7.58
CA PRO A 47 -14.98 -16.29 8.74
C PRO A 47 -14.48 -15.68 10.06
N ALA A 48 -15.05 -16.12 11.18
CA ALA A 48 -14.58 -15.68 12.49
C ALA A 48 -13.09 -16.01 12.69
N PRO A 49 -12.30 -15.11 13.31
CA PRO A 49 -10.89 -15.36 13.61
C PRO A 49 -10.72 -16.62 14.47
N ARG A 50 -9.66 -17.40 14.17
CA ARG A 50 -9.30 -18.54 15.01
C ARG A 50 -8.44 -18.05 16.15
N VAL A 51 -8.83 -18.37 17.38
CA VAL A 51 -8.09 -17.96 18.59
C VAL A 51 -6.98 -18.97 18.86
N LEU A 52 -5.74 -18.51 18.91
CA LEU A 52 -4.62 -19.32 19.36
C LEU A 52 -4.58 -19.32 20.90
N ARG A 53 -4.63 -20.51 21.51
CA ARG A 53 -4.63 -20.63 22.99
C ARG A 53 -3.24 -20.43 23.58
N VAL A 54 -2.19 -20.74 22.85
CA VAL A 54 -0.80 -20.64 23.29
C VAL A 54 0.04 -19.98 22.21
N ARG A 55 0.72 -18.89 22.58
CA ARG A 55 1.68 -18.21 21.70
C ARG A 55 3.04 -18.87 21.86
N PRO A 56 3.71 -19.29 20.77
CA PRO A 56 5.09 -19.79 20.83
C PRO A 56 6.04 -18.76 21.44
N VAL A 57 7.14 -19.23 22.00
CA VAL A 57 8.20 -18.34 22.52
C VAL A 57 8.82 -17.55 21.36
N ALA A 58 9.12 -16.27 21.61
CA ALA A 58 9.77 -15.41 20.60
C ALA A 58 11.15 -15.98 20.20
N PRO A 59 11.50 -15.99 18.90
CA PRO A 59 12.80 -16.48 18.44
C PRO A 59 13.98 -15.64 18.94
N GLY A 60 13.73 -14.37 19.32
CA GLY A 60 14.75 -13.46 19.83
C GLY A 60 14.26 -12.01 19.91
N PRO A 61 15.13 -11.07 20.26
CA PRO A 61 14.77 -9.66 20.33
C PRO A 61 14.41 -9.08 18.94
N GLY A 62 13.54 -8.07 18.94
CA GLY A 62 13.12 -7.38 17.72
C GLY A 62 12.07 -8.14 16.88
N TYR A 63 11.58 -9.28 17.36
CA TYR A 63 10.42 -9.93 16.75
C TYR A 63 9.12 -9.42 17.35
N VAL A 64 8.12 -9.25 16.50
CA VAL A 64 6.75 -8.87 16.86
C VAL A 64 5.82 -10.02 16.50
N TRP A 65 4.90 -10.34 17.39
CA TRP A 65 3.88 -11.34 17.11
C TRP A 65 2.78 -10.77 16.25
N LEU A 66 2.49 -11.45 15.13
CA LEU A 66 1.34 -11.19 14.29
C LEU A 66 0.29 -12.25 14.60
N ASP A 67 -0.89 -11.81 15.04
CA ASP A 67 -2.00 -12.74 15.26
C ASP A 67 -2.46 -13.35 13.93
N GLY A 68 -2.97 -14.58 13.99
CA GLY A 68 -3.50 -15.23 12.80
C GLY A 68 -4.63 -14.43 12.17
N TYR A 69 -4.73 -14.52 10.85
CA TYR A 69 -5.70 -13.77 10.08
C TYR A 69 -6.18 -14.54 8.85
N TRP A 70 -7.35 -14.15 8.35
CA TRP A 70 -7.82 -14.59 7.07
C TRP A 70 -7.27 -13.68 5.98
N TYR A 71 -6.80 -14.25 4.88
CA TYR A 71 -6.42 -13.50 3.68
C TYR A 71 -7.17 -14.03 2.46
N ALA A 72 -7.38 -13.16 1.47
CA ALA A 72 -8.08 -13.51 0.24
C ALA A 72 -7.11 -14.15 -0.76
N ASP A 73 -7.45 -15.32 -1.27
CA ASP A 73 -6.70 -16.04 -2.28
C ASP A 73 -7.66 -16.66 -3.31
N GLY A 74 -7.61 -16.19 -4.56
CA GLY A 74 -8.45 -16.72 -5.64
C GLY A 74 -9.98 -16.64 -5.40
N GLY A 75 -10.46 -15.62 -4.67
CA GLY A 75 -11.87 -15.46 -4.33
C GLY A 75 -12.34 -16.26 -3.11
N HIS A 76 -11.43 -16.92 -2.42
CA HIS A 76 -11.66 -17.66 -1.17
C HIS A 76 -10.83 -17.08 -0.04
N TYR A 77 -11.22 -17.35 1.22
CA TYR A 77 -10.40 -17.04 2.37
C TYR A 77 -9.55 -18.23 2.76
N ARG A 78 -8.26 -17.96 3.01
CA ARG A 78 -7.32 -18.89 3.65
C ARG A 78 -6.91 -18.35 5.00
N TRP A 79 -6.71 -19.24 5.95
CA TRP A 79 -6.25 -18.88 7.29
C TRP A 79 -4.73 -18.91 7.33
N HIS A 80 -4.12 -17.80 7.77
CA HIS A 80 -2.72 -17.77 8.17
C HIS A 80 -2.64 -17.85 9.69
N ALA A 81 -1.92 -18.83 10.22
CA ALA A 81 -1.68 -18.94 11.65
C ALA A 81 -0.82 -17.77 12.15
N GLY A 82 -0.98 -17.39 13.40
CA GLY A 82 -0.13 -16.35 13.99
C GLY A 82 1.35 -16.77 14.00
N TYR A 83 2.23 -15.81 13.84
CA TYR A 83 3.68 -16.05 13.74
C TYR A 83 4.50 -14.86 14.22
N TRP A 84 5.78 -15.10 14.49
CA TRP A 84 6.74 -14.07 14.80
C TRP A 84 7.36 -13.50 13.51
N SER A 85 7.38 -12.18 13.39
CA SER A 85 7.98 -11.48 12.26
C SER A 85 8.86 -10.34 12.72
N ARG A 86 9.85 -9.98 11.91
CA ARG A 86 10.62 -8.77 12.13
C ARG A 86 9.97 -7.62 11.36
N PRO A 87 9.76 -6.45 12.00
CA PRO A 87 9.35 -5.25 11.29
C PRO A 87 10.35 -4.91 10.18
N PRO A 88 9.90 -4.35 9.05
CA PRO A 88 10.78 -3.99 7.93
C PRO A 88 11.75 -2.85 8.25
N TYR A 89 11.46 -2.07 9.28
CA TYR A 89 12.30 -1.01 9.82
C TYR A 89 11.93 -0.73 11.29
N GLU A 90 12.79 -0.02 11.99
CA GLU A 90 12.58 0.36 13.39
C GLU A 90 11.36 1.27 13.55
N GLY A 91 10.49 0.97 14.50
CA GLY A 91 9.25 1.72 14.73
C GLY A 91 8.10 1.36 13.79
N ALA A 92 8.26 0.38 12.89
CA ALA A 92 7.14 -0.14 12.12
C ALA A 92 6.21 -0.99 12.99
N ALA A 93 4.91 -0.67 12.95
CA ALA A 93 3.85 -1.41 13.62
C ALA A 93 3.02 -2.18 12.58
N TRP A 94 2.61 -3.39 12.94
CA TRP A 94 1.73 -4.19 12.11
C TRP A 94 0.29 -3.70 12.18
N VAL A 95 -0.32 -3.51 11.03
CA VAL A 95 -1.76 -3.27 10.86
C VAL A 95 -2.36 -4.49 10.19
N GLY A 96 -3.15 -5.25 10.95
CA GLY A 96 -3.74 -6.49 10.47
C GLY A 96 -4.73 -6.28 9.32
N PRO A 97 -5.03 -7.35 8.57
CA PRO A 97 -6.08 -7.32 7.56
C PRO A 97 -7.43 -6.94 8.18
N ARG A 98 -8.25 -6.25 7.40
CA ARG A 98 -9.60 -5.85 7.81
C ARG A 98 -10.61 -6.00 6.68
N TYR A 99 -11.86 -6.17 7.06
CA TYR A 99 -13.00 -6.16 6.15
C TYR A 99 -13.89 -4.98 6.50
N GLU A 100 -14.09 -4.08 5.56
CA GLU A 100 -14.80 -2.83 5.78
C GLU A 100 -15.50 -2.39 4.49
N GLY A 101 -16.75 -1.92 4.59
CA GLY A 101 -17.52 -1.44 3.43
C GLY A 101 -17.69 -2.46 2.30
N GLY A 102 -17.75 -3.76 2.60
CA GLY A 102 -17.87 -4.80 1.59
C GLY A 102 -16.57 -5.16 0.87
N GLN A 103 -15.42 -4.68 1.38
CA GLN A 103 -14.11 -4.89 0.79
C GLN A 103 -13.14 -5.47 1.82
N PHE A 104 -12.27 -6.36 1.37
CA PHE A 104 -11.15 -6.89 2.14
C PHE A 104 -9.90 -6.05 1.86
N TYR A 105 -9.23 -5.64 2.93
CA TYR A 105 -7.95 -4.93 2.89
C TYR A 105 -6.87 -5.79 3.52
N ALA A 106 -5.79 -6.01 2.78
CA ALA A 106 -4.64 -6.76 3.27
C ALA A 106 -3.93 -6.02 4.41
N GLY A 107 -3.25 -6.78 5.28
CA GLY A 107 -2.39 -6.23 6.31
C GLY A 107 -1.15 -5.55 5.74
N TYR A 108 -0.57 -4.65 6.51
CA TYR A 108 0.62 -3.89 6.13
C TYR A 108 1.38 -3.41 7.37
N TRP A 109 2.62 -3.00 7.17
CA TRP A 109 3.41 -2.32 8.19
C TRP A 109 3.30 -0.80 8.01
N ASN A 110 3.25 -0.06 9.10
CA ASN A 110 3.18 1.40 9.07
C ASN A 110 4.02 2.01 10.21
N GLY A 111 4.63 3.17 9.95
CA GLY A 111 5.46 3.85 10.94
C GLY A 111 6.19 5.07 10.36
N PRO A 112 7.28 5.53 11.02
CA PRO A 112 7.97 6.77 10.68
C PRO A 112 8.51 6.82 9.24
N HIS A 113 8.85 5.66 8.67
CA HIS A 113 9.38 5.55 7.30
C HIS A 113 8.31 5.20 6.27
N GLY A 114 7.03 5.33 6.65
CA GLY A 114 5.90 5.10 5.77
C GLY A 114 5.35 3.68 5.82
N ARG A 115 4.49 3.38 4.84
CA ARG A 115 3.79 2.11 4.72
C ARG A 115 4.60 1.11 3.89
N VAL A 116 4.69 -0.11 4.38
CA VAL A 116 5.24 -1.26 3.65
C VAL A 116 4.17 -2.33 3.55
N GLU A 117 3.81 -2.69 2.31
CA GLU A 117 2.83 -3.75 2.06
C GLU A 117 3.39 -5.10 2.51
N HIS A 118 2.51 -5.93 3.07
CA HIS A 118 2.88 -7.29 3.40
C HIS A 118 2.76 -8.19 2.16
N ASP A 119 3.86 -8.85 1.80
CA ASP A 119 3.85 -9.80 0.69
C ASP A 119 3.36 -11.17 1.15
N HIS A 120 2.09 -11.46 0.84
CA HIS A 120 1.47 -12.75 1.15
C HIS A 120 1.97 -13.93 0.29
N ARG A 121 2.98 -13.75 -0.58
CA ARG A 121 3.56 -14.86 -1.34
C ARG A 121 4.23 -15.87 -0.43
N TRP A 122 4.88 -15.37 0.62
CA TRP A 122 5.49 -16.21 1.65
C TRP A 122 4.46 -17.11 2.34
N ASP A 123 3.26 -16.62 2.57
CA ASP A 123 2.18 -17.36 3.20
C ASP A 123 1.73 -18.57 2.37
N ARG A 124 1.80 -18.45 1.04
CA ARG A 124 1.41 -19.52 0.10
C ARG A 124 2.44 -20.64 0.04
N ASP A 125 3.70 -20.32 0.17
CA ASP A 125 4.79 -21.31 0.02
C ASP A 125 4.96 -22.16 1.28
N HIS A 126 4.70 -21.59 2.47
CA HIS A 126 4.82 -22.31 3.75
C HIS A 126 3.57 -23.09 4.15
N ASN A 127 2.41 -22.77 3.59
CA ASN A 127 1.17 -23.48 3.92
C ASN A 127 1.07 -24.87 3.22
N ARG A 128 1.91 -25.15 2.23
CA ARG A 128 1.93 -26.45 1.54
C ARG A 128 2.54 -27.58 2.39
N ASP A 129 3.33 -27.25 3.38
CA ASP A 129 3.96 -28.24 4.25
C ASP A 129 3.07 -28.65 5.44
N TYR A 130 2.09 -27.84 5.82
CA TYR A 130 1.16 -28.15 6.91
C TYR A 130 0.02 -29.10 6.52
N ASP A 131 -0.35 -29.17 5.24
CA ASP A 131 -1.41 -30.06 4.76
C ASP A 131 -0.94 -31.49 4.44
N ARG A 132 0.33 -31.81 4.73
CA ARG A 132 0.93 -33.15 4.45
C ARG A 132 1.11 -34.05 5.69
N HIS A 133 0.60 -33.62 6.85
CA HIS A 133 0.66 -34.44 8.08
C HIS A 133 -0.70 -34.70 8.68
#